data_e2ccacc876a520872f1015b97d017fd7
#
_entry.id   e2ccacc876a520872f1015b97d017fd7
#
_cell.length_a   1.000
_cell.length_b   1.000
_cell.length_c   1.000
_cell.angle_alpha   90.00
_cell.angle_beta   90.00
_cell.angle_gamma   90.00
#
_symmetry.space_group_name_H-M   'P 1'
#
loop_
_entity.id
_entity.type
_entity.pdbx_description
1 polymer ?
#
loop_
_entity_poly.entity_id
_entity_poly.type
_entity_poly.pdbx_seq_one_letter_code
_entity_poly.pdbx_strand_id
1 'polypeptide(L)'
;YKFVYIGELENEIPNWNGVWTHPNGEEYKGQWADGKENGSGIYSYPDGGEFSGNFVDGLREGSGIWSHPDGSKYHGSWSKGKFHGKGIFIWTDQKKYDGDWNNGVQEGIGKTNYPDGREYLGEYKNGEENGFGEWSDLDGQTYRGEFKDGEFDGKGFCNFPDGGSYEGQFVKGKIDGEGEYKFPDGNIAKGVWKDNKPWDVVGTLENGEVNGYYENGEFISVENKTKLI
;
A
#
# COMPACT_ATOMS: atom_id res chain seq x y z
N TYR A 1 -29.45 27.47 -18.34
CA TYR A 1 -30.04 26.65 -17.29
C TYR A 1 -29.58 27.21 -15.95
N LYS A 2 -30.55 27.50 -15.03
CA LYS A 2 -30.24 28.07 -13.71
C LYS A 2 -30.25 26.91 -12.70
N PHE A 3 -29.30 26.91 -11.74
CA PHE A 3 -29.38 26.09 -10.53
C PHE A 3 -30.61 26.46 -9.71
N VAL A 4 -31.10 25.53 -8.91
CA VAL A 4 -32.21 25.73 -7.99
C VAL A 4 -31.71 25.58 -6.55
N TYR A 5 -32.04 26.51 -5.69
CA TYR A 5 -31.85 26.40 -4.25
C TYR A 5 -33.20 26.44 -3.56
N ILE A 6 -33.39 25.51 -2.61
CA ILE A 6 -34.58 25.42 -1.76
C ILE A 6 -34.08 25.32 -0.31
N GLY A 7 -34.24 26.34 0.48
CA GLY A 7 -33.76 26.37 1.83
C GLY A 7 -33.88 27.73 2.49
N GLU A 8 -33.23 27.87 3.62
CA GLU A 8 -33.20 29.07 4.41
C GLU A 8 -32.23 30.09 3.83
N LEU A 9 -32.63 31.36 3.85
CA LEU A 9 -31.84 32.48 3.33
C LEU A 9 -31.63 33.54 4.42
N GLU A 10 -30.45 34.13 4.45
CA GLU A 10 -30.12 35.32 5.16
C GLU A 10 -29.68 36.40 4.17
N ASN A 11 -30.39 37.55 4.12
CA ASN A 11 -30.13 38.61 3.14
C ASN A 11 -30.09 38.10 1.69
N GLU A 12 -31.01 37.20 1.31
CA GLU A 12 -31.11 36.58 -0.01
C GLU A 12 -29.94 35.62 -0.34
N ILE A 13 -29.10 35.26 0.62
CA ILE A 13 -27.95 34.36 0.49
C ILE A 13 -28.28 33.02 1.19
N PRO A 14 -27.99 31.85 0.57
CA PRO A 14 -28.13 30.55 1.23
C PRO A 14 -27.45 30.51 2.59
N ASN A 15 -28.20 30.13 3.63
CA ASN A 15 -27.70 30.01 5.00
C ASN A 15 -28.49 28.92 5.75
N TRP A 16 -27.87 28.35 6.83
CA TRP A 16 -28.43 27.22 7.63
C TRP A 16 -28.65 25.95 6.79
N ASN A 17 -29.91 25.49 6.58
CA ASN A 17 -30.21 24.25 5.87
C ASN A 17 -30.83 24.51 4.50
N GLY A 18 -30.35 23.78 3.49
CA GLY A 18 -30.91 23.89 2.15
C GLY A 18 -30.49 22.77 1.21
N VAL A 19 -31.18 22.72 0.08
CA VAL A 19 -30.89 21.84 -1.05
C VAL A 19 -30.56 22.68 -2.25
N TRP A 20 -29.40 22.44 -2.84
CA TRP A 20 -28.98 23.01 -4.11
C TRP A 20 -28.96 21.93 -5.16
N THR A 21 -29.53 22.21 -6.32
CA THR A 21 -29.55 21.30 -7.46
C THR A 21 -29.07 22.02 -8.71
N HIS A 22 -28.11 21.42 -9.39
CA HIS A 22 -27.57 21.90 -10.67
C HIS A 22 -28.19 21.15 -11.84
N PRO A 23 -28.41 21.80 -13.01
CA PRO A 23 -29.01 21.18 -14.18
C PRO A 23 -28.25 19.98 -14.76
N ASN A 24 -26.96 19.81 -14.44
CA ASN A 24 -26.17 18.62 -14.80
C ASN A 24 -26.45 17.40 -13.93
N GLY A 25 -27.28 17.54 -12.87
CA GLY A 25 -27.63 16.46 -11.93
C GLY A 25 -26.83 16.44 -10.63
N GLU A 26 -25.93 17.38 -10.42
CA GLU A 26 -25.29 17.56 -9.09
C GLU A 26 -26.33 18.08 -8.08
N GLU A 27 -26.26 17.56 -6.85
CA GLU A 27 -27.09 18.02 -5.75
C GLU A 27 -26.26 18.13 -4.46
N TYR A 28 -26.45 19.20 -3.72
CA TYR A 28 -26.00 19.30 -2.32
C TYR A 28 -27.17 19.51 -1.40
N LYS A 29 -27.24 18.71 -0.34
CA LYS A 29 -28.23 18.79 0.73
C LYS A 29 -27.50 18.88 2.06
N GLY A 30 -27.59 20.02 2.73
CA GLY A 30 -26.87 20.20 3.97
C GLY A 30 -26.93 21.64 4.51
N GLN A 31 -25.94 21.92 5.33
CA GLN A 31 -25.74 23.21 5.96
C GLN A 31 -25.01 24.19 5.06
N TRP A 32 -25.38 25.45 5.16
CA TRP A 32 -24.89 26.57 4.38
C TRP A 32 -24.42 27.70 5.30
N ALA A 33 -23.40 28.42 4.91
CA ALA A 33 -23.02 29.70 5.48
C ALA A 33 -22.52 30.62 4.38
N ASP A 34 -23.03 31.86 4.33
CA ASP A 34 -22.65 32.91 3.39
C ASP A 34 -22.64 32.42 1.92
N GLY A 35 -23.65 31.63 1.53
CA GLY A 35 -23.82 31.13 0.18
C GLY A 35 -22.93 29.94 -0.21
N LYS A 36 -22.22 29.35 0.74
CA LYS A 36 -21.35 28.18 0.51
C LYS A 36 -21.79 27.00 1.36
N GLU A 37 -21.49 25.79 0.88
CA GLU A 37 -21.64 24.56 1.67
C GLU A 37 -20.74 24.66 2.91
N ASN A 38 -21.33 24.50 4.09
CA ASN A 38 -20.61 24.66 5.36
C ASN A 38 -21.28 23.79 6.44
N GLY A 39 -20.48 23.05 7.23
CA GLY A 39 -21.01 22.07 8.19
C GLY A 39 -21.35 20.75 7.55
N SER A 40 -22.33 20.02 8.08
CA SER A 40 -22.68 18.67 7.63
C SER A 40 -23.55 18.69 6.37
N GLY A 41 -23.26 17.82 5.43
CA GLY A 41 -24.03 17.70 4.19
C GLY A 41 -23.74 16.44 3.37
N ILE A 42 -24.60 16.25 2.37
CA ILE A 42 -24.49 15.20 1.37
C ILE A 42 -24.37 15.87 0.01
N TYR A 43 -23.34 15.48 -0.75
CA TYR A 43 -23.14 15.89 -2.13
C TYR A 43 -23.28 14.70 -3.05
N SER A 44 -24.24 14.75 -3.97
CA SER A 44 -24.51 13.69 -4.93
C SER A 44 -24.01 14.12 -6.32
N TYR A 45 -23.31 13.22 -7.01
CA TYR A 45 -22.76 13.45 -8.34
C TYR A 45 -23.62 12.82 -9.43
N PRO A 46 -23.58 13.34 -10.69
CA PRO A 46 -24.38 12.81 -11.79
C PRO A 46 -24.09 11.36 -12.17
N ASP A 47 -22.87 10.89 -11.87
CA ASP A 47 -22.42 9.50 -12.10
C ASP A 47 -22.89 8.52 -11.01
N GLY A 48 -23.65 9.02 -10.02
CA GLY A 48 -24.17 8.27 -8.89
C GLY A 48 -23.20 8.19 -7.71
N GLY A 49 -22.04 8.84 -7.79
CA GLY A 49 -21.16 9.03 -6.65
C GLY A 49 -21.81 9.89 -5.58
N GLU A 50 -21.45 9.67 -4.31
CA GLU A 50 -21.96 10.43 -3.18
C GLU A 50 -20.85 10.72 -2.17
N PHE A 51 -20.84 11.91 -1.62
CA PHE A 51 -20.06 12.25 -0.44
C PHE A 51 -21.00 12.66 0.69
N SER A 52 -20.80 12.09 1.87
CA SER A 52 -21.46 12.46 3.12
C SER A 52 -20.45 12.81 4.18
N GLY A 53 -20.46 14.05 4.68
CA GLY A 53 -19.47 14.51 5.63
C GLY A 53 -19.54 16.01 5.89
N ASN A 54 -18.41 16.57 6.33
CA ASN A 54 -18.30 17.97 6.65
C ASN A 54 -17.73 18.80 5.50
N PHE A 55 -18.20 20.04 5.41
CA PHE A 55 -17.77 21.06 4.45
C PHE A 55 -17.30 22.31 5.19
N VAL A 56 -16.32 22.98 4.63
CA VAL A 56 -15.89 24.33 5.03
C VAL A 56 -15.64 25.14 3.76
N ASP A 57 -16.35 26.25 3.62
CA ASP A 57 -16.26 27.15 2.44
C ASP A 57 -16.40 26.41 1.09
N GLY A 58 -17.32 25.44 1.00
CA GLY A 58 -17.59 24.64 -0.20
C GLY A 58 -16.60 23.48 -0.45
N LEU A 59 -15.66 23.23 0.47
CA LEU A 59 -14.68 22.16 0.36
C LEU A 59 -14.94 21.07 1.40
N ARG A 60 -14.80 19.80 1.00
CA ARG A 60 -14.86 18.66 1.94
C ARG A 60 -13.70 18.80 2.94
N GLU A 61 -14.04 18.75 4.24
CA GLU A 61 -13.11 18.97 5.35
C GLU A 61 -13.48 18.06 6.53
N GLY A 62 -12.51 17.64 7.34
CA GLY A 62 -12.75 16.77 8.50
C GLY A 62 -13.14 15.34 8.11
N SER A 63 -14.08 14.72 8.80
CA SER A 63 -14.48 13.33 8.55
C SER A 63 -15.56 13.24 7.48
N GLY A 64 -15.46 12.23 6.60
CA GLY A 64 -16.48 11.99 5.57
C GLY A 64 -16.35 10.62 4.89
N ILE A 65 -17.44 10.23 4.25
CA ILE A 65 -17.56 9.01 3.46
C ILE A 65 -17.84 9.42 2.02
N TRP A 66 -17.03 8.94 1.10
CA TRP A 66 -17.33 8.99 -0.32
C TRP A 66 -17.58 7.57 -0.82
N SER A 67 -18.59 7.40 -1.66
CA SER A 67 -18.92 6.11 -2.29
C SER A 67 -19.35 6.31 -3.74
N HIS A 68 -19.10 5.31 -4.57
CA HIS A 68 -19.48 5.31 -5.97
C HIS A 68 -20.20 3.98 -6.32
N PRO A 69 -21.14 3.96 -7.29
CA PRO A 69 -21.88 2.76 -7.70
C PRO A 69 -21.01 1.62 -8.23
N ASP A 70 -19.80 1.90 -8.68
CA ASP A 70 -18.83 0.87 -9.10
C ASP A 70 -18.25 0.04 -7.94
N GLY A 71 -18.62 0.37 -6.71
CA GLY A 71 -18.17 -0.29 -5.48
C GLY A 71 -16.98 0.38 -4.80
N SER A 72 -16.35 1.39 -5.42
CA SER A 72 -15.27 2.13 -4.78
C SER A 72 -15.78 3.00 -3.63
N LYS A 73 -15.01 3.09 -2.55
CA LYS A 73 -15.41 3.80 -1.33
C LYS A 73 -14.22 4.33 -0.57
N TYR A 74 -14.35 5.52 -0.04
CA TYR A 74 -13.42 6.08 0.94
C TYR A 74 -14.16 6.45 2.23
N HIS A 75 -13.57 6.10 3.36
CA HIS A 75 -14.01 6.52 4.68
C HIS A 75 -12.80 7.03 5.46
N GLY A 76 -12.77 8.30 5.78
CA GLY A 76 -11.62 8.88 6.47
C GLY A 76 -11.68 10.40 6.59
N SER A 77 -10.51 10.96 6.82
CA SER A 77 -10.31 12.40 6.94
C SER A 77 -10.13 13.05 5.58
N TRP A 78 -10.58 14.30 5.49
CA TRP A 78 -10.52 15.13 4.30
C TRP A 78 -9.90 16.48 4.65
N SER A 79 -9.14 17.03 3.73
CA SER A 79 -8.69 18.41 3.82
C SER A 79 -8.68 19.05 2.44
N LYS A 80 -9.33 20.23 2.34
CA LYS A 80 -9.45 20.99 1.08
C LYS A 80 -9.94 20.15 -0.10
N GLY A 81 -10.93 19.29 0.15
CA GLY A 81 -11.55 18.42 -0.87
C GLY A 81 -10.77 17.14 -1.22
N LYS A 82 -9.64 16.86 -0.55
CA LYS A 82 -8.78 15.69 -0.81
C LYS A 82 -8.72 14.74 0.39
N PHE A 83 -8.47 13.46 0.15
CA PHE A 83 -8.14 12.50 1.21
C PHE A 83 -6.92 12.99 1.98
N HIS A 84 -7.00 12.95 3.30
CA HIS A 84 -5.93 13.43 4.18
C HIS A 84 -6.00 12.73 5.53
N GLY A 85 -4.85 12.67 6.28
CA GLY A 85 -4.83 11.99 7.57
C GLY A 85 -5.15 10.50 7.46
N LYS A 86 -5.88 9.94 8.40
CA LYS A 86 -6.26 8.51 8.38
C LYS A 86 -7.50 8.26 7.54
N GLY A 87 -7.46 7.17 6.77
CA GLY A 87 -8.61 6.75 5.97
C GLY A 87 -8.47 5.39 5.33
N ILE A 88 -9.63 4.80 5.04
CA ILE A 88 -9.76 3.51 4.38
C ILE A 88 -10.29 3.75 2.97
N PHE A 89 -9.58 3.25 1.97
CA PHE A 89 -10.06 3.20 0.60
C PHE A 89 -10.27 1.75 0.17
N ILE A 90 -11.41 1.48 -0.45
CA ILE A 90 -11.72 0.20 -1.10
C ILE A 90 -11.88 0.50 -2.58
N TRP A 91 -11.11 -0.18 -3.44
CA TRP A 91 -11.19 -0.07 -4.88
C TRP A 91 -12.27 -1.00 -5.46
N THR A 92 -12.58 -0.81 -6.73
CA THR A 92 -13.55 -1.62 -7.48
C THR A 92 -13.21 -3.11 -7.51
N ASP A 93 -11.92 -3.44 -7.53
CA ASP A 93 -11.39 -4.81 -7.50
C ASP A 93 -11.34 -5.42 -6.09
N GLN A 94 -11.85 -4.70 -5.07
CA GLN A 94 -11.83 -5.06 -3.65
C GLN A 94 -10.44 -4.94 -2.98
N LYS A 95 -9.42 -4.41 -3.66
CA LYS A 95 -8.21 -3.98 -2.96
C LYS A 95 -8.60 -2.99 -1.87
N LYS A 96 -8.05 -3.14 -0.66
CA LYS A 96 -8.30 -2.27 0.49
C LYS A 96 -7.00 -1.69 0.99
N TYR A 97 -6.96 -0.38 1.14
CA TYR A 97 -5.90 0.32 1.88
C TYR A 97 -6.48 0.96 3.14
N ASP A 98 -5.78 0.83 4.26
CA ASP A 98 -6.11 1.42 5.55
C ASP A 98 -4.85 2.08 6.12
N GLY A 99 -4.79 3.39 6.08
CA GLY A 99 -3.54 4.08 6.44
C GLY A 99 -3.58 5.59 6.32
N ASP A 100 -2.37 6.15 6.21
CA ASP A 100 -2.16 7.58 6.11
C ASP A 100 -2.32 8.09 4.68
N TRP A 101 -2.92 9.27 4.56
CA TRP A 101 -3.16 9.99 3.31
C TRP A 101 -2.62 11.40 3.39
N ASN A 102 -2.01 11.87 2.33
CA ASN A 102 -1.58 13.25 2.20
C ASN A 102 -1.98 13.79 0.82
N ASN A 103 -2.89 14.79 0.79
CA ASN A 103 -3.37 15.43 -0.43
C ASN A 103 -3.89 14.46 -1.51
N GLY A 104 -4.56 13.38 -1.11
CA GLY A 104 -5.15 12.39 -2.00
C GLY A 104 -4.22 11.23 -2.36
N VAL A 105 -3.01 11.19 -1.80
CA VAL A 105 -2.00 10.15 -2.06
C VAL A 105 -1.69 9.38 -0.77
N GLN A 106 -1.46 8.08 -0.87
CA GLN A 106 -1.00 7.25 0.25
C GLN A 106 0.40 7.69 0.66
N GLU A 107 0.58 7.97 1.95
CA GLU A 107 1.83 8.49 2.51
C GLU A 107 1.93 8.08 3.98
N GLY A 108 3.13 7.74 4.48
CA GLY A 108 3.30 7.30 5.87
C GLY A 108 3.00 5.83 6.06
N ILE A 109 2.31 5.44 7.12
CA ILE A 109 2.07 4.03 7.46
C ILE A 109 0.68 3.59 7.00
N GLY A 110 0.63 2.43 6.34
CA GLY A 110 -0.63 1.83 5.91
C GLY A 110 -0.57 0.32 5.73
N LYS A 111 -1.76 -0.27 5.73
CA LYS A 111 -1.98 -1.68 5.40
C LYS A 111 -2.74 -1.79 4.10
N THR A 112 -2.23 -2.58 3.14
CA THR A 112 -2.97 -3.00 1.95
C THR A 112 -3.32 -4.49 2.03
N ASN A 113 -4.59 -4.80 1.77
CA ASN A 113 -5.05 -6.14 1.47
C ASN A 113 -5.39 -6.21 -0.02
N TYR A 114 -4.74 -7.11 -0.74
CA TYR A 114 -4.95 -7.32 -2.18
C TYR A 114 -6.01 -8.39 -2.43
N PRO A 115 -6.74 -8.32 -3.57
CA PRO A 115 -7.79 -9.30 -3.89
C PRO A 115 -7.29 -10.73 -4.04
N ASP A 116 -6.02 -10.90 -4.39
CA ASP A 116 -5.35 -12.20 -4.52
C ASP A 116 -4.84 -12.75 -3.17
N GLY A 117 -5.16 -12.08 -2.06
CA GLY A 117 -4.84 -12.49 -0.70
C GLY A 117 -3.47 -12.05 -0.21
N ARG A 118 -2.69 -11.33 -1.02
CA ARG A 118 -1.47 -10.68 -0.54
C ARG A 118 -1.81 -9.58 0.45
N GLU A 119 -0.94 -9.39 1.43
CA GLU A 119 -1.02 -8.29 2.38
C GLU A 119 0.32 -7.55 2.45
N TYR A 120 0.25 -6.25 2.63
CA TYR A 120 1.39 -5.40 2.95
C TYR A 120 1.04 -4.52 4.16
N LEU A 121 1.99 -4.37 5.08
CA LEU A 121 1.93 -3.45 6.21
C LEU A 121 3.28 -2.74 6.30
N GLY A 122 3.30 -1.45 6.08
CA GLY A 122 4.57 -0.72 6.09
C GLY A 122 4.44 0.74 5.68
N GLU A 123 5.59 1.30 5.30
CA GLU A 123 5.71 2.67 4.88
C GLU A 123 5.26 2.86 3.42
N TYR A 124 4.59 3.98 3.15
CA TYR A 124 4.16 4.43 1.84
C TYR A 124 4.77 5.78 1.51
N LYS A 125 5.15 5.96 0.26
CA LYS A 125 5.62 7.22 -0.29
C LYS A 125 5.08 7.41 -1.70
N ASN A 126 4.44 8.56 -1.94
CA ASN A 126 3.85 8.87 -3.25
C ASN A 126 2.90 7.80 -3.79
N GLY A 127 2.18 7.08 -2.92
CA GLY A 127 1.22 6.04 -3.31
C GLY A 127 1.81 4.64 -3.48
N GLU A 128 3.10 4.46 -3.30
CA GLU A 128 3.81 3.18 -3.47
C GLU A 128 4.39 2.68 -2.14
N GLU A 129 4.51 1.37 -1.98
CA GLU A 129 5.19 0.72 -0.86
C GLU A 129 6.67 1.12 -0.89
N ASN A 130 7.15 1.68 0.21
CA ASN A 130 8.50 2.26 0.28
C ASN A 130 8.99 2.25 1.73
N GLY A 131 10.32 2.22 1.95
CA GLY A 131 10.86 2.14 3.31
C GLY A 131 10.70 0.75 3.92
N PHE A 132 10.46 0.65 5.21
CA PHE A 132 10.36 -0.63 5.89
C PHE A 132 8.92 -1.16 5.91
N GLY A 133 8.76 -2.50 5.62
CA GLY A 133 7.46 -3.14 5.63
C GLY A 133 7.49 -4.65 5.83
N GLU A 134 6.30 -5.20 6.03
CA GLU A 134 6.00 -6.62 6.11
C GLU A 134 5.02 -6.99 4.99
N TRP A 135 5.31 -8.07 4.29
CA TRP A 135 4.50 -8.57 3.19
C TRP A 135 4.26 -10.07 3.34
N SER A 136 3.10 -10.54 2.91
CA SER A 136 2.76 -11.97 2.87
C SER A 136 1.84 -12.29 1.70
N ASP A 137 1.86 -13.56 1.27
CA ASP A 137 0.91 -14.11 0.30
C ASP A 137 0.15 -15.32 0.84
N LEU A 138 -0.77 -15.86 0.03
CA LEU A 138 -1.58 -17.04 0.39
C LEU A 138 -0.79 -18.34 0.38
N ASP A 139 0.34 -18.41 -0.33
CA ASP A 139 1.18 -19.60 -0.41
C ASP A 139 2.06 -19.77 0.84
N GLY A 140 2.06 -18.74 1.72
CA GLY A 140 2.79 -18.74 2.97
C GLY A 140 4.17 -18.11 2.88
N GLN A 141 4.52 -17.49 1.74
CA GLN A 141 5.72 -16.66 1.67
C GLN A 141 5.51 -15.40 2.50
N THR A 142 6.55 -15.01 3.26
CA THR A 142 6.56 -13.75 4.00
C THR A 142 7.86 -13.01 3.76
N TYR A 143 7.78 -11.69 3.73
CA TYR A 143 8.96 -10.82 3.66
C TYR A 143 8.85 -9.72 4.72
N ARG A 144 9.96 -9.40 5.34
CA ARG A 144 10.12 -8.27 6.26
C ARG A 144 11.42 -7.57 5.95
N GLY A 145 11.36 -6.33 5.51
CA GLY A 145 12.55 -5.61 5.10
C GLY A 145 12.27 -4.30 4.39
N GLU A 146 13.26 -3.86 3.63
CA GLU A 146 13.19 -2.61 2.88
C GLU A 146 12.46 -2.79 1.56
N PHE A 147 11.64 -1.79 1.20
CA PHE A 147 10.90 -1.67 -0.04
C PHE A 147 11.28 -0.41 -0.77
N LYS A 148 11.25 -0.48 -2.08
CA LYS A 148 11.38 0.67 -2.95
C LYS A 148 10.50 0.50 -4.17
N ASP A 149 9.65 1.51 -4.40
CA ASP A 149 8.76 1.59 -5.56
C ASP A 149 7.91 0.29 -5.73
N GLY A 150 7.41 -0.27 -4.60
CA GLY A 150 6.59 -1.47 -4.54
C GLY A 150 7.33 -2.81 -4.62
N GLU A 151 8.66 -2.81 -4.65
CA GLU A 151 9.48 -4.02 -4.75
C GLU A 151 10.37 -4.22 -3.51
N PHE A 152 10.73 -5.47 -3.17
CA PHE A 152 11.76 -5.75 -2.16
C PHE A 152 13.09 -5.17 -2.65
N ASP A 153 13.67 -4.23 -1.92
CA ASP A 153 14.90 -3.54 -2.32
C ASP A 153 15.66 -3.07 -1.08
N GLY A 154 16.88 -3.56 -0.88
CA GLY A 154 17.66 -3.34 0.33
C GLY A 154 17.76 -4.60 1.18
N LYS A 155 17.87 -4.46 2.49
CA LYS A 155 17.99 -5.59 3.41
C LYS A 155 16.63 -6.13 3.82
N GLY A 156 16.52 -7.47 3.83
CA GLY A 156 15.30 -8.13 4.25
C GLY A 156 15.46 -9.58 4.66
N PHE A 157 14.43 -10.08 5.27
CA PHE A 157 14.25 -11.47 5.66
C PHE A 157 13.01 -12.04 4.98
N CYS A 158 13.17 -13.15 4.28
CA CYS A 158 12.11 -13.86 3.56
C CYS A 158 11.99 -15.29 4.09
N ASN A 159 10.77 -15.73 4.41
CA ASN A 159 10.45 -17.15 4.54
C ASN A 159 9.77 -17.64 3.27
N PHE A 160 10.13 -18.82 2.82
CA PHE A 160 9.55 -19.45 1.64
C PHE A 160 8.57 -20.56 2.03
N PRO A 161 7.59 -20.87 1.14
CA PRO A 161 6.57 -21.89 1.41
C PRO A 161 7.12 -23.31 1.68
N ASP A 162 8.31 -23.60 1.16
CA ASP A 162 9.00 -24.88 1.34
C ASP A 162 9.66 -25.03 2.73
N GLY A 163 9.64 -23.98 3.55
CA GLY A 163 10.26 -23.92 4.88
C GLY A 163 11.69 -23.39 4.87
N GLY A 164 12.24 -23.03 3.71
CA GLY A 164 13.49 -22.31 3.61
C GLY A 164 13.35 -20.85 4.03
N SER A 165 14.48 -20.20 4.34
CA SER A 165 14.49 -18.75 4.62
C SER A 165 15.76 -18.09 4.08
N TYR A 166 15.64 -16.80 3.76
CA TYR A 166 16.77 -15.98 3.32
C TYR A 166 16.83 -14.69 4.14
N GLU A 167 18.04 -14.35 4.59
CA GLU A 167 18.35 -13.07 5.21
C GLU A 167 19.50 -12.42 4.44
N GLY A 168 19.26 -11.25 3.85
CA GLY A 168 20.29 -10.60 3.03
C GLY A 168 19.75 -9.46 2.19
N GLN A 169 20.46 -9.21 1.07
CA GLN A 169 20.18 -8.12 0.16
C GLN A 169 19.20 -8.54 -0.95
N PHE A 170 18.30 -7.62 -1.27
CA PHE A 170 17.38 -7.70 -2.38
C PHE A 170 17.56 -6.49 -3.30
N VAL A 171 17.40 -6.71 -4.58
CA VAL A 171 17.38 -5.66 -5.61
C VAL A 171 16.23 -5.95 -6.57
N LYS A 172 15.26 -5.04 -6.64
CA LYS A 172 14.07 -5.16 -7.52
C LYS A 172 13.38 -6.51 -7.41
N GLY A 173 13.03 -6.91 -6.19
CA GLY A 173 12.32 -8.15 -5.87
C GLY A 173 13.16 -9.43 -5.94
N LYS A 174 14.46 -9.35 -6.24
CA LYS A 174 15.34 -10.50 -6.36
C LYS A 174 16.36 -10.54 -5.23
N ILE A 175 16.72 -11.74 -4.80
CA ILE A 175 17.91 -11.98 -3.99
C ILE A 175 19.14 -11.58 -4.83
N ASP A 176 19.84 -10.53 -4.43
CA ASP A 176 21.00 -10.00 -5.13
C ASP A 176 21.90 -9.24 -4.14
N GLY A 177 23.14 -9.71 -3.95
CA GLY A 177 24.10 -9.21 -2.99
C GLY A 177 24.41 -10.21 -1.89
N GLU A 178 24.95 -9.75 -0.77
CA GLU A 178 25.33 -10.63 0.34
C GLU A 178 24.10 -11.11 1.14
N GLY A 179 24.12 -12.41 1.48
CA GLY A 179 23.08 -13.00 2.32
C GLY A 179 23.31 -14.46 2.67
N GLU A 180 22.39 -14.97 3.46
CA GLU A 180 22.38 -16.32 3.99
C GLU A 180 21.03 -16.97 3.70
N TYR A 181 21.05 -18.11 3.00
CA TYR A 181 19.88 -18.97 2.80
C TYR A 181 19.97 -20.16 3.74
N LYS A 182 18.94 -20.39 4.52
CA LYS A 182 18.78 -21.58 5.35
C LYS A 182 17.76 -22.51 4.70
N PHE A 183 18.19 -23.71 4.39
CA PHE A 183 17.34 -24.76 3.82
C PHE A 183 16.44 -25.41 4.88
N PRO A 184 15.33 -26.05 4.47
CA PRO A 184 14.43 -26.75 5.40
C PRO A 184 15.09 -27.87 6.21
N ASP A 185 16.15 -28.48 5.67
CA ASP A 185 16.96 -29.53 6.32
C ASP A 185 18.03 -29.01 7.27
N GLY A 186 18.06 -27.68 7.50
CA GLY A 186 19.01 -27.02 8.39
C GLY A 186 20.35 -26.65 7.76
N ASN A 187 20.60 -27.07 6.52
CA ASN A 187 21.79 -26.64 5.77
C ASN A 187 21.77 -25.13 5.53
N ILE A 188 22.94 -24.53 5.32
CA ILE A 188 23.10 -23.09 5.12
C ILE A 188 23.92 -22.82 3.86
N ALA A 189 23.54 -21.82 3.10
CA ALA A 189 24.28 -21.28 1.98
C ALA A 189 24.53 -19.78 2.20
N LYS A 190 25.79 -19.40 2.42
CA LYS A 190 26.16 -18.03 2.79
C LYS A 190 27.19 -17.45 1.84
N GLY A 191 26.93 -16.24 1.37
CA GLY A 191 27.83 -15.53 0.46
C GLY A 191 27.10 -14.54 -0.43
N VAL A 192 27.64 -14.36 -1.65
CA VAL A 192 27.10 -13.44 -2.65
C VAL A 192 26.11 -14.17 -3.55
N TRP A 193 24.96 -13.57 -3.74
CA TRP A 193 23.87 -14.03 -4.59
C TRP A 193 23.72 -13.09 -5.79
N LYS A 194 23.20 -13.59 -6.90
CA LYS A 194 22.92 -12.81 -8.08
C LYS A 194 21.67 -13.32 -8.80
N ASP A 195 20.70 -12.44 -9.04
CA ASP A 195 19.44 -12.78 -9.73
C ASP A 195 18.79 -14.06 -9.17
N ASN A 196 18.62 -14.17 -7.85
CA ASN A 196 18.07 -15.33 -7.12
C ASN A 196 18.94 -16.61 -7.18
N LYS A 197 20.19 -16.53 -7.59
CA LYS A 197 21.10 -17.69 -7.68
C LYS A 197 22.31 -17.49 -6.80
N PRO A 198 22.83 -18.57 -6.16
CA PRO A 198 24.11 -18.51 -5.48
C PRO A 198 25.21 -18.20 -6.51
N TRP A 199 26.02 -17.18 -6.25
CA TRP A 199 27.09 -16.74 -7.14
C TRP A 199 28.47 -17.10 -6.58
N ASP A 200 28.85 -16.51 -5.44
CA ASP A 200 30.03 -16.87 -4.67
C ASP A 200 29.55 -17.22 -3.25
N VAL A 201 29.26 -18.49 -3.03
CA VAL A 201 28.55 -18.96 -1.82
C VAL A 201 29.25 -20.19 -1.27
N VAL A 202 29.36 -20.26 0.06
CA VAL A 202 29.78 -21.45 0.80
C VAL A 202 28.55 -22.17 1.33
N GLY A 203 28.42 -23.45 0.97
CA GLY A 203 27.40 -24.33 1.55
C GLY A 203 27.93 -25.08 2.76
N THR A 204 27.16 -25.12 3.84
CA THR A 204 27.45 -25.87 5.06
C THR A 204 26.28 -26.75 5.46
N LEU A 205 26.59 -27.94 5.95
CA LEU A 205 25.61 -28.85 6.56
C LEU A 205 25.15 -28.31 7.92
N GLU A 206 24.05 -28.83 8.45
CA GLU A 206 23.53 -28.48 9.78
C GLU A 206 24.60 -28.68 10.88
N ASN A 207 25.49 -29.69 10.75
CA ASN A 207 26.59 -29.93 11.68
C ASN A 207 27.77 -28.96 11.54
N GLY A 208 27.71 -28.00 10.60
CA GLY A 208 28.71 -26.97 10.35
C GLY A 208 29.84 -27.40 9.38
N GLU A 209 29.82 -28.62 8.85
CA GLU A 209 30.78 -29.06 7.84
C GLU A 209 30.47 -28.42 6.49
N VAL A 210 31.51 -27.97 5.76
CA VAL A 210 31.37 -27.44 4.40
C VAL A 210 31.01 -28.58 3.45
N ASN A 211 29.91 -28.45 2.71
CA ASN A 211 29.46 -29.44 1.73
C ASN A 211 29.80 -29.06 0.28
N GLY A 212 30.14 -27.81 0.02
CA GLY A 212 30.49 -27.31 -1.29
C GLY A 212 30.60 -25.81 -1.40
N TYR A 213 30.91 -25.35 -2.59
CA TYR A 213 31.10 -23.95 -2.94
C TYR A 213 30.34 -23.63 -4.22
N TYR A 214 29.85 -22.40 -4.35
CA TYR A 214 29.51 -21.83 -5.64
C TYR A 214 30.58 -20.78 -5.98
N GLU A 215 31.12 -20.82 -7.18
CA GLU A 215 32.06 -19.83 -7.72
C GLU A 215 31.54 -19.41 -9.10
N ASN A 216 31.23 -18.11 -9.27
CA ASN A 216 30.62 -17.57 -10.49
C ASN A 216 29.32 -18.31 -10.89
N GLY A 217 28.56 -18.79 -9.91
CA GLY A 217 27.28 -19.50 -10.10
C GLY A 217 27.43 -21.00 -10.41
N GLU A 218 28.62 -21.54 -10.44
CA GLU A 218 28.86 -22.97 -10.66
C GLU A 218 29.20 -23.70 -9.35
N PHE A 219 28.55 -24.85 -9.12
CA PHE A 219 28.77 -25.65 -7.91
C PHE A 219 30.04 -26.45 -8.00
N ILE A 220 30.87 -26.36 -6.97
CA ILE A 220 32.13 -27.07 -6.81
C ILE A 220 32.04 -27.88 -5.50
N SER A 221 32.13 -29.21 -5.61
CA SER A 221 32.20 -30.06 -4.41
C SER A 221 33.52 -29.88 -3.64
N VAL A 222 33.51 -30.18 -2.34
CA VAL A 222 34.71 -30.08 -1.48
C VAL A 222 35.88 -30.89 -2.04
N GLU A 223 35.61 -32.11 -2.55
CA GLU A 223 36.64 -32.98 -3.13
C GLU A 223 37.32 -32.38 -4.37
N ASN A 224 36.54 -31.67 -5.20
CA ASN A 224 37.07 -31.03 -6.41
C ASN A 224 37.86 -29.77 -6.10
N LYS A 225 37.48 -29.00 -5.06
CA LYS A 225 38.24 -27.81 -4.66
C LYS A 225 39.61 -28.15 -4.10
N THR A 226 39.73 -29.29 -3.40
CA THR A 226 41.04 -29.77 -2.86
C THR A 226 42.00 -30.20 -3.97
N LYS A 227 41.51 -30.49 -5.17
CA LYS A 227 42.37 -30.87 -6.33
C LYS A 227 42.84 -29.65 -7.15
N LEU A 228 42.29 -28.46 -6.89
CA LEU A 228 42.61 -27.21 -7.59
C LEU A 228 43.69 -26.36 -6.85
N ILE A 229 44.09 -26.78 -5.64
CA ILE A 229 45.19 -26.22 -4.83
C ILE A 229 46.39 -27.15 -4.94
#